data_894e8ee884a4efd6f1f5f94ce669b19c
#
_entry.id   894e8ee884a4efd6f1f5f94ce669b19c
#
_cell.length_a   1.000
_cell.length_b   1.000
_cell.length_c   1.000
_cell.angle_alpha   90.00
_cell.angle_beta   90.00
_cell.angle_gamma   90.00
#
_symmetry.space_group_name_H-M   'P 1'
#
loop_
_entity.id
_entity.type
_entity.pdbx_description
1 polymer ?
#
loop_
_entity_poly.entity_id
_entity_poly.type
_entity_poly.pdbx_seq_one_letter_code
_entity_poly.pdbx_strand_id
1 'polypeptide(L)'
;MADKQKRIRRRPEDAKALILDAAEASMKAGGPAALRLQDVARAAGVSHPTILHHFGSREGLVRALNLRSLEALTKGVIETMGSGTSGEDGVRRTFAVYRDGLAQRLIWLMQSQEPPPAQGVGMFEDIVKSLHVIRERFALPGHVPDIEDTRAVVHLTAIAAFGDAIIGPRLRNGSGPAEEARRERFIQWFTRLLDMYFEAAR
;
A
#
# COMPACT_ATOMS: atom_id res chain seq x y z
N MET A 1 19.47 38.21 -24.73
CA MET A 1 20.10 37.84 -23.44
C MET A 1 19.19 36.81 -22.78
N ALA A 2 19.57 35.51 -22.82
CA ALA A 2 18.75 34.46 -22.24
C ALA A 2 18.98 34.40 -20.74
N ASP A 3 17.92 34.58 -20.00
CA ASP A 3 17.88 34.48 -18.54
C ASP A 3 18.23 33.05 -18.10
N LYS A 4 19.41 32.88 -17.54
CA LYS A 4 19.89 31.63 -16.95
C LYS A 4 19.15 31.41 -15.63
N GLN A 5 17.96 30.82 -15.71
CA GLN A 5 17.19 30.37 -14.54
C GLN A 5 18.12 29.59 -13.59
N LYS A 6 18.44 30.20 -12.46
CA LYS A 6 19.30 29.69 -11.40
C LYS A 6 18.72 28.37 -10.89
N ARG A 7 19.33 27.25 -11.29
CA ARG A 7 18.95 25.89 -10.88
C ARG A 7 19.10 25.82 -9.34
N ILE A 8 17.98 25.92 -8.63
CA ILE A 8 17.95 25.76 -7.17
C ILE A 8 18.43 24.31 -6.90
N ARG A 9 19.58 24.18 -6.23
CA ARG A 9 20.12 22.89 -5.81
C ARG A 9 19.24 22.36 -4.67
N ARG A 10 18.19 21.60 -5.04
CA ARG A 10 17.28 20.94 -4.10
C ARG A 10 18.05 19.88 -3.31
N ARG A 11 17.65 19.63 -2.06
CA ARG A 11 18.20 18.52 -1.29
C ARG A 11 17.83 17.20 -2.01
N PRO A 12 18.68 16.16 -1.96
CA PRO A 12 18.41 14.88 -2.64
C PRO A 12 17.08 14.25 -2.23
N GLU A 13 16.66 14.41 -0.98
CA GLU A 13 15.41 13.90 -0.42
C GLU A 13 14.19 14.62 -1.00
N ASP A 14 14.26 15.95 -1.18
CA ASP A 14 13.20 16.74 -1.81
C ASP A 14 12.99 16.32 -3.28
N ALA A 15 14.10 16.06 -3.99
CA ALA A 15 14.05 15.57 -5.36
C ALA A 15 13.41 14.17 -5.45
N LYS A 16 13.76 13.26 -4.54
CA LYS A 16 13.16 11.92 -4.46
C LYS A 16 11.65 11.97 -4.22
N ALA A 17 11.19 12.81 -3.30
CA ALA A 17 9.77 12.98 -3.01
C ALA A 17 9.00 13.50 -4.24
N LEU A 18 9.49 14.56 -4.91
CA LEU A 18 8.87 15.12 -6.11
C LEU A 18 8.80 14.11 -7.27
N ILE A 19 9.84 13.29 -7.45
CA ILE A 19 9.83 12.24 -8.48
C ILE A 19 8.76 11.19 -8.15
N LEU A 20 8.66 10.76 -6.90
CA LEU A 20 7.64 9.79 -6.47
C LEU A 20 6.23 10.34 -6.64
N ASP A 21 5.98 11.62 -6.32
CA ASP A 21 4.67 12.26 -6.49
C ASP A 21 4.27 12.35 -7.97
N ALA A 22 5.21 12.77 -8.84
CA ALA A 22 5.00 12.83 -10.28
C ALA A 22 4.74 11.43 -10.88
N ALA A 23 5.47 10.42 -10.42
CA ALA A 23 5.29 9.04 -10.86
C ALA A 23 3.93 8.47 -10.42
N GLU A 24 3.51 8.74 -9.18
CA GLU A 24 2.21 8.33 -8.67
C GLU A 24 1.06 8.95 -9.48
N ALA A 25 1.13 10.25 -9.77
CA ALA A 25 0.16 10.94 -10.60
C ALA A 25 0.08 10.34 -12.02
N SER A 26 1.24 10.06 -12.62
CA SER A 26 1.32 9.42 -13.95
C SER A 26 0.68 8.02 -13.96
N MET A 27 0.92 7.22 -12.91
CA MET A 27 0.35 5.87 -12.78
C MET A 27 -1.17 5.88 -12.53
N LYS A 28 -1.69 6.84 -11.79
CA LYS A 28 -3.14 7.01 -11.61
C LYS A 28 -3.86 7.28 -12.93
N ALA A 29 -3.20 7.98 -13.85
CA ALA A 29 -3.77 8.31 -15.16
C ALA A 29 -3.74 7.14 -16.16
N GLY A 30 -2.66 6.33 -16.18
CA GLY A 30 -2.45 5.33 -17.24
C GLY A 30 -1.95 3.96 -16.77
N GLY A 31 -1.87 3.73 -15.47
CA GLY A 31 -1.33 2.51 -14.88
C GLY A 31 0.20 2.39 -14.98
N PRO A 32 0.79 1.33 -14.40
CA PRO A 32 2.25 1.16 -14.38
C PRO A 32 2.86 0.99 -15.77
N ALA A 33 2.14 0.40 -16.72
CA ALA A 33 2.61 0.18 -18.08
C ALA A 33 2.83 1.50 -18.85
N ALA A 34 2.06 2.54 -18.56
CA ALA A 34 2.16 3.86 -19.19
C ALA A 34 3.27 4.74 -18.61
N LEU A 35 3.89 4.37 -17.51
CA LEU A 35 4.92 5.16 -16.85
C LEU A 35 6.14 5.35 -17.73
N ARG A 36 6.43 6.60 -18.10
CA ARG A 36 7.63 6.98 -18.86
C ARG A 36 8.51 7.89 -18.00
N LEU A 37 9.78 7.49 -17.80
CA LEU A 37 10.72 8.25 -16.94
C LEU A 37 10.93 9.69 -17.44
N GLN A 38 10.87 9.92 -18.75
CA GLN A 38 10.99 11.26 -19.32
C GLN A 38 9.83 12.18 -18.95
N ASP A 39 8.60 11.65 -18.91
CA ASP A 39 7.41 12.42 -18.52
C ASP A 39 7.42 12.71 -17.03
N VAL A 40 7.82 11.72 -16.22
CA VAL A 40 8.03 11.90 -14.77
C VAL A 40 9.10 12.95 -14.49
N ALA A 41 10.23 12.93 -15.22
CA ALA A 41 11.30 13.91 -15.08
C ALA A 41 10.81 15.33 -15.36
N ARG A 42 10.03 15.49 -16.44
CA ARG A 42 9.43 16.77 -16.81
C ARG A 42 8.46 17.27 -15.74
N ALA A 43 7.59 16.40 -15.26
CA ALA A 43 6.59 16.74 -14.23
C ALA A 43 7.24 17.08 -12.87
N ALA A 44 8.30 16.36 -12.48
CA ALA A 44 9.05 16.60 -11.25
C ALA A 44 10.02 17.80 -11.34
N GLY A 45 10.23 18.36 -12.53
CA GLY A 45 11.20 19.43 -12.76
C GLY A 45 12.66 19.02 -12.52
N VAL A 46 12.99 17.75 -12.87
CA VAL A 46 14.33 17.17 -12.75
C VAL A 46 14.81 16.64 -14.11
N SER A 47 16.08 16.23 -14.21
CA SER A 47 16.59 15.57 -15.42
C SER A 47 16.31 14.06 -15.37
N HIS A 48 16.19 13.41 -16.54
CA HIS A 48 16.08 11.96 -16.63
C HIS A 48 17.26 11.22 -15.94
N PRO A 49 18.53 11.63 -16.11
CA PRO A 49 19.64 11.07 -15.34
C PRO A 49 19.48 11.19 -13.82
N THR A 50 18.80 12.23 -13.32
CA THR A 50 18.51 12.38 -11.90
C THR A 50 17.59 11.26 -11.41
N ILE A 51 16.56 10.88 -12.17
CA ILE A 51 15.70 9.75 -11.83
C ILE A 51 16.51 8.45 -11.79
N LEU A 52 17.32 8.19 -12.81
CA LEU A 52 18.16 6.99 -12.85
C LEU A 52 19.18 6.95 -11.70
N HIS A 53 19.73 8.10 -11.31
CA HIS A 53 20.63 8.18 -10.15
C HIS A 53 19.91 7.78 -8.83
N HIS A 54 18.64 8.18 -8.62
CA HIS A 54 17.91 7.89 -7.41
C HIS A 54 17.28 6.49 -7.38
N PHE A 55 16.85 5.98 -8.52
CA PHE A 55 16.01 4.77 -8.59
C PHE A 55 16.58 3.66 -9.45
N GLY A 56 17.67 3.90 -10.17
CA GLY A 56 18.36 2.95 -11.05
C GLY A 56 17.59 2.65 -12.34
N SER A 57 16.34 2.27 -12.24
CA SER A 57 15.48 1.87 -13.37
C SER A 57 14.03 2.35 -13.17
N ARG A 58 13.20 2.11 -14.17
CA ARG A 58 11.75 2.28 -14.11
C ARG A 58 11.13 1.38 -13.04
N GLU A 59 11.57 0.14 -12.99
CA GLU A 59 11.18 -0.88 -12.00
C GLU A 59 11.59 -0.44 -10.60
N GLY A 60 12.79 0.11 -10.45
CA GLY A 60 13.28 0.71 -9.19
C GLY A 60 12.40 1.86 -8.70
N LEU A 61 11.93 2.71 -9.61
CA LEU A 61 10.98 3.77 -9.28
C LEU A 61 9.62 3.21 -8.83
N VAL A 62 9.10 2.18 -9.50
CA VAL A 62 7.84 1.52 -9.12
C VAL A 62 7.98 0.82 -7.77
N ARG A 63 9.12 0.15 -7.52
CA ARG A 63 9.42 -0.43 -6.20
C ARG A 63 9.41 0.61 -5.09
N ALA A 64 10.04 1.76 -5.32
CA ALA A 64 10.06 2.85 -4.35
C ALA A 64 8.67 3.42 -4.06
N LEU A 65 7.78 3.47 -5.06
CA LEU A 65 6.38 3.83 -4.87
C LEU A 65 5.62 2.79 -4.05
N ASN A 66 5.84 1.51 -4.30
CA ASN A 66 5.22 0.45 -3.50
C ASN A 66 5.68 0.52 -2.05
N LEU A 67 6.99 0.70 -1.83
CA LEU A 67 7.54 0.85 -0.49
C LEU A 67 6.89 2.03 0.24
N ARG A 68 6.80 3.21 -0.39
CA ARG A 68 6.13 4.39 0.18
C ARG A 68 4.66 4.12 0.52
N SER A 69 3.93 3.39 -0.33
CA SER A 69 2.52 3.03 -0.08
C SER A 69 2.39 2.08 1.12
N LEU A 70 3.28 1.11 1.23
CA LEU A 70 3.30 0.16 2.33
C LEU A 70 3.70 0.82 3.65
N GLU A 71 4.72 1.71 3.65
CA GLU A 71 5.12 2.51 4.81
C GLU A 71 3.95 3.35 5.34
N ALA A 72 3.25 4.04 4.43
CA ALA A 72 2.08 4.83 4.79
C ALA A 72 0.93 3.96 5.33
N LEU A 73 0.73 2.76 4.77
CA LEU A 73 -0.25 1.78 5.25
C LEU A 73 0.12 1.31 6.66
N THR A 74 1.34 0.83 6.84
CA THR A 74 1.83 0.32 8.13
C THR A 74 1.69 1.38 9.22
N LYS A 75 2.18 2.59 8.98
CA LYS A 75 2.05 3.71 9.90
C LYS A 75 0.58 4.00 10.23
N GLY A 76 -0.27 4.09 9.22
CA GLY A 76 -1.68 4.38 9.41
C GLY A 76 -2.45 3.28 10.15
N VAL A 77 -2.12 2.01 9.91
CA VAL A 77 -2.72 0.88 10.66
C VAL A 77 -2.29 0.94 12.13
N ILE A 78 -1.00 1.13 12.40
CA ILE A 78 -0.48 1.23 13.77
C ILE A 78 -1.09 2.43 14.53
N GLU A 79 -1.19 3.60 13.89
CA GLU A 79 -1.81 4.79 14.48
C GLU A 79 -3.30 4.56 14.80
N THR A 80 -4.04 3.94 13.88
CA THR A 80 -5.45 3.61 14.06
C THR A 80 -5.65 2.66 15.25
N MET A 81 -4.84 1.63 15.36
CA MET A 81 -4.88 0.67 16.47
C MET A 81 -4.51 1.33 17.82
N GLY A 82 -3.54 2.23 17.83
CA GLY A 82 -3.10 2.95 19.03
C GLY A 82 -4.12 3.95 19.57
N SER A 83 -5.02 4.45 18.73
CA SER A 83 -6.05 5.44 19.10
C SER A 83 -7.35 4.84 19.63
N GLY A 84 -7.45 3.50 19.76
CA GLY A 84 -8.67 2.82 20.18
C GLY A 84 -9.79 2.81 19.13
N THR A 85 -9.47 3.19 17.90
CA THR A 85 -10.36 3.11 16.74
C THR A 85 -10.59 1.64 16.36
N SER A 86 -11.74 1.32 15.78
CA SER A 86 -12.13 -0.06 15.49
C SER A 86 -11.20 -0.76 14.51
N GLY A 87 -11.07 -2.09 14.56
CA GLY A 87 -10.37 -2.90 13.59
C GLY A 87 -10.86 -2.67 12.15
N GLU A 88 -12.10 -2.20 11.99
CA GLU A 88 -12.72 -1.83 10.73
C GLU A 88 -11.91 -0.75 9.96
N ASP A 89 -11.40 0.26 10.65
CA ASP A 89 -10.61 1.33 10.00
C ASP A 89 -9.28 0.80 9.43
N GLY A 90 -8.63 -0.14 10.12
CA GLY A 90 -7.43 -0.82 9.63
C GLY A 90 -7.71 -1.65 8.37
N VAL A 91 -8.80 -2.41 8.36
CA VAL A 91 -9.26 -3.18 7.20
C VAL A 91 -9.58 -2.24 6.03
N ARG A 92 -10.40 -1.21 6.24
CA ARG A 92 -10.76 -0.22 5.20
C ARG A 92 -9.52 0.43 4.58
N ARG A 93 -8.58 0.84 5.40
CA ARG A 93 -7.32 1.44 4.95
C ARG A 93 -6.52 0.47 4.09
N THR A 94 -6.42 -0.79 4.48
CA THR A 94 -5.74 -1.82 3.70
C THR A 94 -6.40 -1.98 2.32
N PHE A 95 -7.71 -2.16 2.27
CA PHE A 95 -8.45 -2.27 1.01
C PHE A 95 -8.30 -1.03 0.12
N ALA A 96 -8.29 0.18 0.71
CA ALA A 96 -8.10 1.42 -0.04
C ALA A 96 -6.72 1.49 -0.68
N VAL A 97 -5.63 1.22 0.05
CA VAL A 97 -4.25 1.29 -0.47
C VAL A 97 -4.03 0.31 -1.62
N TYR A 98 -4.56 -0.92 -1.53
CA TYR A 98 -4.46 -1.88 -2.63
C TYR A 98 -5.23 -1.41 -3.87
N ARG A 99 -6.43 -0.85 -3.69
CA ARG A 99 -7.25 -0.30 -4.77
C ARG A 99 -6.62 0.95 -5.41
N ASP A 100 -5.95 1.80 -4.63
CA ASP A 100 -5.29 3.03 -5.08
C ASP A 100 -3.99 2.79 -5.88
N GLY A 101 -3.84 1.57 -6.39
CA GLY A 101 -2.82 1.21 -7.36
C GLY A 101 -1.70 0.30 -6.83
N LEU A 102 -1.64 0.00 -5.53
CA LEU A 102 -0.64 -0.94 -5.01
C LEU A 102 -0.77 -2.31 -5.68
N ALA A 103 -1.99 -2.85 -5.81
CA ALA A 103 -2.23 -4.16 -6.41
C ALA A 103 -1.74 -4.23 -7.87
N GLN A 104 -2.07 -3.22 -8.68
CA GLN A 104 -1.64 -3.16 -10.09
C GLN A 104 -0.11 -3.05 -10.22
N ARG A 105 0.53 -2.26 -9.36
CA ARG A 105 1.99 -2.13 -9.34
C ARG A 105 2.68 -3.42 -8.93
N LEU A 106 2.10 -4.15 -7.96
CA LEU A 106 2.63 -5.46 -7.55
C LEU A 106 2.56 -6.47 -8.69
N ILE A 107 1.41 -6.59 -9.38
CA ILE A 107 1.28 -7.47 -10.55
C ILE A 107 2.31 -7.11 -11.62
N TRP A 108 2.44 -5.82 -11.93
CA TRP A 108 3.38 -5.35 -12.94
C TRP A 108 4.83 -5.71 -12.59
N LEU A 109 5.24 -5.53 -11.32
CA LEU A 109 6.56 -5.92 -10.85
C LEU A 109 6.80 -7.43 -10.89
N MET A 110 5.79 -8.23 -10.55
CA MET A 110 5.88 -9.70 -10.64
C MET A 110 6.10 -10.17 -12.09
N GLN A 111 5.59 -9.43 -13.08
CA GLN A 111 5.80 -9.73 -14.49
C GLN A 111 7.16 -9.25 -15.02
N SER A 112 7.85 -8.33 -14.33
CA SER A 112 9.13 -7.78 -14.77
C SER A 112 10.35 -8.68 -14.50
N GLN A 113 10.17 -9.88 -13.96
CA GLN A 113 11.22 -10.86 -13.61
C GLN A 113 12.28 -10.34 -12.62
N GLU A 114 12.08 -9.18 -12.00
CA GLU A 114 12.97 -8.71 -10.95
C GLU A 114 12.53 -9.26 -9.58
N PRO A 115 13.48 -9.65 -8.70
CA PRO A 115 13.14 -10.18 -7.39
C PRO A 115 12.36 -9.15 -6.56
N PRO A 116 11.36 -9.58 -5.79
CA PRO A 116 10.65 -8.67 -4.89
C PRO A 116 11.62 -8.09 -3.86
N PRO A 117 11.46 -6.82 -3.47
CA PRO A 117 12.32 -6.21 -2.47
C PRO A 117 12.15 -6.92 -1.12
N ALA A 118 13.25 -7.34 -0.50
CA ALA A 118 13.25 -7.94 0.84
C ALA A 118 12.60 -7.02 1.90
N GLN A 119 12.64 -5.71 1.68
CA GLN A 119 12.04 -4.69 2.56
C GLN A 119 10.52 -4.81 2.70
N GLY A 120 9.80 -5.30 1.69
CA GLY A 120 8.33 -5.47 1.77
C GLY A 120 7.91 -6.55 2.77
N VAL A 121 8.74 -7.57 2.98
CA VAL A 121 8.48 -8.66 3.95
C VAL A 121 8.60 -8.14 5.38
N GLY A 122 9.60 -7.30 5.67
CA GLY A 122 9.78 -6.70 7.00
C GLY A 122 8.60 -5.86 7.45
N MET A 123 7.96 -5.13 6.54
CA MET A 123 6.81 -4.27 6.87
C MET A 123 5.56 -5.06 7.24
N PHE A 124 5.32 -6.23 6.63
CA PHE A 124 4.25 -7.13 7.08
C PHE A 124 4.51 -7.64 8.50
N GLU A 125 5.75 -7.98 8.82
CA GLU A 125 6.14 -8.38 10.16
C GLU A 125 5.94 -7.27 11.19
N ASP A 126 6.18 -6.02 10.84
CA ASP A 126 5.93 -4.87 11.72
C ASP A 126 4.44 -4.70 12.02
N ILE A 127 3.56 -4.91 11.03
CA ILE A 127 2.11 -4.93 11.24
C ILE A 127 1.71 -6.09 12.13
N VAL A 128 2.22 -7.31 11.87
CA VAL A 128 1.95 -8.51 12.69
C VAL A 128 2.33 -8.27 14.14
N LYS A 129 3.56 -7.81 14.41
CA LYS A 129 4.03 -7.53 15.77
C LYS A 129 3.19 -6.47 16.46
N SER A 130 2.87 -5.38 15.77
CA SER A 130 2.06 -4.29 16.34
C SER A 130 0.65 -4.73 16.67
N LEU A 131 0.01 -5.49 15.78
CA LEU A 131 -1.32 -6.06 16.05
C LEU A 131 -1.26 -7.09 17.17
N HIS A 132 -0.21 -7.90 17.23
CA HIS A 132 -0.06 -8.92 18.27
C HIS A 132 0.04 -8.30 19.67
N VAL A 133 0.85 -7.26 19.84
CA VAL A 133 0.94 -6.50 21.12
C VAL A 133 -0.43 -5.97 21.55
N ILE A 134 -1.26 -5.52 20.60
CA ILE A 134 -2.62 -5.06 20.90
C ILE A 134 -3.49 -6.23 21.32
N ARG A 135 -3.43 -7.38 20.65
CA ARG A 135 -4.17 -8.59 21.03
C ARG A 135 -3.79 -9.08 22.43
N GLU A 136 -2.50 -9.11 22.77
CA GLU A 136 -2.02 -9.47 24.10
C GLU A 136 -2.60 -8.52 25.18
N ARG A 137 -2.62 -7.21 24.90
CA ARG A 137 -3.15 -6.21 25.82
C ARG A 137 -4.63 -6.36 26.13
N PHE A 138 -5.42 -6.86 25.18
CA PHE A 138 -6.87 -7.05 25.31
C PHE A 138 -7.28 -8.53 25.47
N ALA A 139 -6.31 -9.42 25.66
CA ALA A 139 -6.59 -10.83 25.93
C ALA A 139 -7.25 -11.02 27.29
N LEU A 140 -8.14 -12.01 27.39
CA LEU A 140 -8.76 -12.41 28.66
C LEU A 140 -7.70 -13.00 29.61
N PRO A 141 -7.90 -12.89 30.94
CA PRO A 141 -6.99 -13.51 31.89
C PRO A 141 -6.81 -15.01 31.63
N GLY A 142 -5.57 -15.44 31.48
CA GLY A 142 -5.23 -16.84 31.20
C GLY A 142 -5.22 -17.25 29.73
N HIS A 143 -5.58 -16.34 28.81
CA HIS A 143 -5.46 -16.58 27.38
C HIS A 143 -4.23 -15.85 26.83
N VAL A 144 -3.37 -16.58 26.11
CA VAL A 144 -2.20 -16.03 25.41
C VAL A 144 -2.46 -16.14 23.92
N PRO A 145 -2.67 -15.01 23.21
CA PRO A 145 -2.86 -15.04 21.75
C PRO A 145 -1.67 -15.68 21.05
N ASP A 146 -1.91 -16.49 20.02
CA ASP A 146 -0.85 -16.99 19.15
C ASP A 146 -0.46 -15.94 18.10
N ILE A 147 0.84 -15.72 17.93
CA ILE A 147 1.37 -14.80 16.92
C ILE A 147 1.10 -15.32 15.50
N GLU A 148 1.06 -16.63 15.30
CA GLU A 148 0.78 -17.22 13.98
C GLU A 148 -0.68 -16.98 13.56
N ASP A 149 -1.63 -16.96 14.49
CA ASP A 149 -2.99 -16.52 14.21
C ASP A 149 -3.04 -15.05 13.80
N THR A 150 -2.27 -14.21 14.48
CA THR A 150 -2.16 -12.78 14.11
C THR A 150 -1.58 -12.64 12.70
N ARG A 151 -0.54 -13.41 12.39
CA ARG A 151 0.08 -13.47 11.07
C ARG A 151 -0.91 -13.91 9.99
N ALA A 152 -1.68 -14.96 10.27
CA ALA A 152 -2.69 -15.48 9.34
C ALA A 152 -3.76 -14.42 9.02
N VAL A 153 -4.24 -13.67 10.02
CA VAL A 153 -5.22 -12.59 9.84
C VAL A 153 -4.64 -11.44 9.01
N VAL A 154 -3.41 -11.02 9.27
CA VAL A 154 -2.73 -9.97 8.47
C VAL A 154 -2.57 -10.41 7.02
N HIS A 155 -2.12 -11.65 6.78
CA HIS A 155 -1.99 -12.21 5.44
C HIS A 155 -3.35 -12.33 4.73
N LEU A 156 -4.36 -12.85 5.42
CA LEU A 156 -5.71 -12.98 4.87
C LEU A 156 -6.27 -11.61 4.44
N THR A 157 -6.09 -10.59 5.27
CA THR A 157 -6.53 -9.22 4.97
C THR A 157 -5.82 -8.65 3.75
N ALA A 158 -4.50 -8.86 3.64
CA ALA A 158 -3.72 -8.41 2.48
C ALA A 158 -4.14 -9.13 1.20
N ILE A 159 -4.34 -10.46 1.24
CA ILE A 159 -4.79 -11.27 0.10
C ILE A 159 -6.22 -10.86 -0.33
N ALA A 160 -7.13 -10.68 0.63
CA ALA A 160 -8.49 -10.23 0.35
C ALA A 160 -8.52 -8.84 -0.30
N ALA A 161 -7.74 -7.88 0.22
CA ALA A 161 -7.63 -6.54 -0.33
C ALA A 161 -7.00 -6.53 -1.72
N PHE A 162 -5.96 -7.33 -1.95
CA PHE A 162 -5.34 -7.52 -3.26
C PHE A 162 -6.34 -8.12 -4.27
N GLY A 163 -7.01 -9.21 -3.90
CA GLY A 163 -8.01 -9.86 -4.75
C GLY A 163 -9.19 -8.94 -5.06
N ASP A 164 -9.69 -8.20 -4.07
CA ASP A 164 -10.74 -7.19 -4.26
C ASP A 164 -10.33 -6.10 -5.26
N ALA A 165 -9.10 -5.60 -5.17
CA ALA A 165 -8.61 -4.56 -6.06
C ALA A 165 -8.47 -5.02 -7.53
N ILE A 166 -8.16 -6.30 -7.76
CA ILE A 166 -7.89 -6.84 -9.10
C ILE A 166 -9.12 -7.45 -9.76
N ILE A 167 -9.82 -8.31 -9.06
CA ILE A 167 -10.94 -9.08 -9.62
C ILE A 167 -12.30 -8.73 -9.01
N GLY A 168 -12.33 -8.01 -7.89
CA GLY A 168 -13.55 -7.68 -7.15
C GLY A 168 -14.65 -7.04 -8.01
N PRO A 169 -14.38 -6.02 -8.84
CA PRO A 169 -15.40 -5.43 -9.72
C PRO A 169 -16.01 -6.45 -10.68
N ARG A 170 -15.22 -7.39 -11.20
CA ARG A 170 -15.70 -8.46 -12.09
C ARG A 170 -16.56 -9.47 -11.33
N LEU A 171 -16.14 -9.88 -10.13
CA LEU A 171 -16.92 -10.81 -9.29
C LEU A 171 -18.25 -10.20 -8.83
N ARG A 172 -18.31 -8.89 -8.66
CA ARG A 172 -19.53 -8.17 -8.26
C ARG A 172 -20.38 -7.71 -9.44
N ASN A 173 -20.03 -8.09 -10.66
CA ASN A 173 -20.79 -7.80 -11.89
C ASN A 173 -21.15 -6.31 -12.03
N GLY A 174 -20.14 -5.41 -11.95
CA GLY A 174 -20.49 -4.02 -12.08
C GLY A 174 -19.37 -3.01 -12.02
N SER A 175 -19.79 -1.78 -12.27
CA SER A 175 -19.02 -0.55 -12.13
C SER A 175 -19.92 0.55 -11.56
N GLY A 176 -19.31 1.62 -11.11
CA GLY A 176 -20.05 2.79 -10.58
C GLY A 176 -20.65 2.58 -9.18
N PRO A 177 -21.64 3.42 -8.79
CA PRO A 177 -22.13 3.48 -7.41
C PRO A 177 -22.69 2.16 -6.85
N ALA A 178 -23.30 1.33 -7.69
CA ALA A 178 -23.85 0.04 -7.26
C ALA A 178 -22.75 -0.99 -6.95
N GLU A 179 -21.63 -0.96 -7.67
CA GLU A 179 -20.45 -1.78 -7.37
C GLU A 179 -19.82 -1.31 -6.08
N GLU A 180 -19.64 -0.01 -5.90
CA GLU A 180 -19.07 0.56 -4.67
C GLU A 180 -19.89 0.18 -3.44
N ALA A 181 -21.22 0.23 -3.52
CA ALA A 181 -22.09 -0.20 -2.43
C ALA A 181 -21.96 -1.71 -2.12
N ARG A 182 -21.74 -2.56 -3.13
CA ARG A 182 -21.50 -4.00 -2.92
C ARG A 182 -20.11 -4.24 -2.33
N ARG A 183 -19.12 -3.48 -2.77
CA ARG A 183 -17.77 -3.52 -2.21
C ARG A 183 -17.76 -3.13 -0.73
N GLU A 184 -18.44 -2.05 -0.40
CA GLU A 184 -18.57 -1.58 0.96
C GLU A 184 -19.21 -2.64 1.88
N ARG A 185 -20.28 -3.29 1.43
CA ARG A 185 -20.88 -4.42 2.15
C ARG A 185 -19.93 -5.60 2.31
N PHE A 186 -19.10 -5.87 1.31
CA PHE A 186 -18.10 -6.93 1.40
C PHE A 186 -17.04 -6.60 2.47
N ILE A 187 -16.53 -5.36 2.52
CA ILE A 187 -15.56 -4.93 3.53
C ILE A 187 -16.15 -5.04 4.93
N GLN A 188 -17.40 -4.58 5.12
CA GLN A 188 -18.10 -4.70 6.41
C GLN A 188 -18.31 -6.16 6.82
N TRP A 189 -18.69 -7.02 5.87
CA TRP A 189 -18.84 -8.45 6.14
C TRP A 189 -17.50 -9.08 6.51
N PHE A 190 -16.44 -8.75 5.79
CA PHE A 190 -15.09 -9.25 6.05
C PHE A 190 -14.58 -8.81 7.43
N THR A 191 -14.82 -7.56 7.81
CA THR A 191 -14.48 -7.06 9.14
C THR A 191 -15.20 -7.85 10.23
N ARG A 192 -16.52 -8.05 10.10
CA ARG A 192 -17.28 -8.86 11.07
C ARG A 192 -16.77 -10.30 11.16
N LEU A 193 -16.32 -10.88 10.03
CA LEU A 193 -15.72 -12.22 10.05
C LEU A 193 -14.44 -12.26 10.91
N LEU A 194 -13.59 -11.23 10.79
CA LEU A 194 -12.39 -11.11 11.62
C LEU A 194 -12.73 -10.87 13.10
N ASP A 195 -13.72 -10.03 13.39
CA ASP A 195 -14.16 -9.77 14.76
C ASP A 195 -14.70 -11.05 15.42
N MET A 196 -15.54 -11.82 14.72
CA MET A 196 -16.03 -13.13 15.18
C MET A 196 -14.88 -14.12 15.44
N TYR A 197 -13.87 -14.14 14.58
CA TYR A 197 -12.69 -14.98 14.78
C TYR A 197 -11.93 -14.57 16.05
N PHE A 198 -11.70 -13.29 16.25
CA PHE A 198 -11.00 -12.79 17.43
C PHE A 198 -11.81 -12.96 18.72
N GLU A 199 -13.14 -12.89 18.67
CA GLU A 199 -14.01 -13.19 19.82
C GLU A 199 -13.98 -14.68 20.19
N ALA A 200 -13.97 -15.57 19.20
CA ALA A 200 -13.90 -17.01 19.44
C ALA A 200 -12.49 -17.47 19.91
N ALA A 201 -11.45 -16.69 19.61
CA ALA A 201 -10.06 -16.94 20.00
C ALA A 201 -9.67 -16.19 21.30
N ARG A 202 -10.62 -15.68 22.06
CA ARG A 202 -10.45 -15.11 23.40
C ARG A 202 -10.72 -16.16 24.45
#